data_b7d6eafbe65ceba5b1fb540466c43915
#
_entry.id   b7d6eafbe65ceba5b1fb540466c43915
#
_cell.length_a   1.000
_cell.length_b   1.000
_cell.length_c   1.000
_cell.angle_alpha   90.00
_cell.angle_beta   90.00
_cell.angle_gamma   90.00
#
_symmetry.space_group_name_H-M   'P 1'
#
loop_
_entity.id
_entity.type
_entity.pdbx_description
1 polymer ?
#
loop_
_entity_poly.entity_id
_entity_poly.type
_entity_poly.pdbx_seq_one_letter_code
_entity_poly.pdbx_strand_id
1 'polypeptide(L)'
;LAAFALSLPETAESAHMGTRDFRVRGKIFLTFPDQDYCVVRLTPDQQKLTLEIAPDETLPVPGGWGERGSTRLYHMLASDALTEELVRKAWLNVAPKSLHGLLDG
;
A
#
# COMPACT_ATOMS: atom_id res chain seq x y z
N LEU A 1 6.17 -3.03 -9.70
CA LEU A 1 5.53 -2.85 -8.39
C LEU A 1 5.12 -4.17 -7.75
N ALA A 2 4.49 -5.07 -8.52
CA ALA A 2 4.11 -6.38 -7.99
C ALA A 2 5.34 -7.17 -7.50
N ALA A 3 6.43 -7.14 -8.26
CA ALA A 3 7.66 -7.82 -7.87
C ALA A 3 8.20 -7.28 -6.54
N PHE A 4 8.15 -5.96 -6.36
CA PHE A 4 8.57 -5.35 -5.10
C PHE A 4 7.69 -5.82 -3.93
N ALA A 5 6.37 -5.79 -4.12
CA ALA A 5 5.43 -6.23 -3.08
C ALA A 5 5.69 -7.68 -2.67
N LEU A 6 5.91 -8.55 -3.66
CA LEU A 6 6.20 -9.97 -3.39
C LEU A 6 7.55 -10.19 -2.73
N SER A 7 8.47 -9.23 -2.83
CA SER A 7 9.77 -9.33 -2.16
C SER A 7 9.66 -9.09 -0.65
N LEU A 8 8.56 -8.50 -0.19
CA LEU A 8 8.36 -8.27 1.25
C LEU A 8 8.05 -9.57 1.97
N PRO A 9 8.52 -9.73 3.22
CA PRO A 9 8.39 -11.01 3.92
C PRO A 9 6.96 -11.53 4.02
N GLU A 10 6.76 -12.81 3.78
CA GLU A 10 5.49 -13.53 3.90
C GLU A 10 4.34 -12.90 3.11
N THR A 11 4.65 -12.20 2.02
CA THR A 11 3.64 -11.59 1.16
C THR A 11 3.17 -12.60 0.12
N ALA A 12 1.84 -12.69 -0.04
CA ALA A 12 1.21 -13.53 -1.04
C ALA A 12 0.29 -12.69 -1.91
N GLU A 13 0.27 -12.99 -3.20
CA GLU A 13 -0.69 -12.40 -4.11
C GLU A 13 -1.99 -13.19 -4.05
N SER A 14 -3.12 -12.48 -4.04
CA SER A 14 -4.45 -13.08 -4.06
C SER A 14 -5.40 -12.15 -4.83
N ALA A 15 -6.69 -12.36 -4.68
CA ALA A 15 -7.71 -11.51 -5.27
C ALA A 15 -8.98 -11.61 -4.45
N HIS A 16 -9.80 -10.54 -4.51
CA HIS A 16 -11.13 -10.55 -3.93
C HIS A 16 -12.08 -9.87 -4.92
N MET A 17 -13.17 -10.54 -5.24
CA MET A 17 -14.18 -10.02 -6.16
C MET A 17 -13.58 -9.54 -7.48
N GLY A 18 -12.59 -10.28 -8.00
CA GLY A 18 -11.92 -9.94 -9.26
C GLY A 18 -10.83 -8.88 -9.15
N THR A 19 -10.62 -8.32 -7.97
CA THR A 19 -9.58 -7.31 -7.75
C THR A 19 -8.31 -7.97 -7.20
N ARG A 20 -7.19 -7.76 -7.90
CA ARG A 20 -5.89 -8.27 -7.49
C ARG A 20 -5.42 -7.60 -6.20
N ASP A 21 -4.93 -8.38 -5.25
CA ASP A 21 -4.42 -7.85 -4.00
C ASP A 21 -3.17 -8.57 -3.52
N PHE A 22 -2.52 -7.98 -2.51
CA PHE A 22 -1.35 -8.54 -1.85
C PHE A 22 -1.59 -8.54 -0.34
N ARG A 23 -1.27 -9.66 0.29
CA ARG A 23 -1.59 -9.92 1.71
C ARG A 23 -0.38 -10.40 2.47
N VAL A 24 -0.35 -10.09 3.77
CA VAL A 24 0.55 -10.70 4.73
C VAL A 24 -0.29 -11.30 5.85
N ARG A 25 -0.13 -12.59 6.09
CA ARG A 25 -0.94 -13.32 7.09
C ARG A 25 -2.45 -13.13 6.87
N GLY A 26 -2.90 -13.11 5.61
CA GLY A 26 -4.30 -12.95 5.26
C GLY A 26 -4.85 -11.52 5.30
N LYS A 27 -4.03 -10.53 5.68
CA LYS A 27 -4.44 -9.13 5.73
C LYS A 27 -3.96 -8.39 4.49
N ILE A 28 -4.89 -7.73 3.81
CA ILE A 28 -4.60 -6.99 2.58
C ILE A 28 -3.92 -5.67 2.93
N PHE A 29 -2.79 -5.37 2.26
CA PHE A 29 -2.13 -4.08 2.41
C PHE A 29 -2.02 -3.30 1.09
N LEU A 30 -2.27 -3.97 -0.03
CA LEU A 30 -2.13 -3.39 -1.37
C LEU A 30 -3.16 -4.00 -2.30
N THR A 31 -3.88 -3.17 -3.08
CA THR A 31 -4.85 -3.65 -4.07
C THR A 31 -4.66 -2.90 -5.38
N PHE A 32 -5.10 -3.53 -6.49
CA PHE A 32 -5.04 -2.94 -7.83
C PHE A 32 -6.44 -2.87 -8.43
N PRO A 33 -7.28 -1.92 -7.99
CA PRO A 33 -8.64 -1.80 -8.52
C PRO A 33 -8.72 -1.15 -9.90
N ASP A 34 -7.62 -0.57 -10.38
CA ASP A 34 -7.56 0.17 -11.64
C ASP A 34 -6.16 0.04 -12.24
N GLN A 35 -6.03 0.31 -13.55
CA GLN A 35 -4.75 0.26 -14.23
C GLN A 35 -3.84 1.43 -13.86
N ASP A 36 -4.43 2.58 -13.50
CA ASP A 36 -3.68 3.80 -13.28
C ASP A 36 -3.23 3.98 -11.83
N TYR A 37 -3.89 3.30 -10.89
CA TYR A 37 -3.54 3.44 -9.48
C TYR A 37 -3.70 2.14 -8.73
N CYS A 38 -2.96 2.05 -7.65
CA CYS A 38 -3.16 1.03 -6.62
C CYS A 38 -3.63 1.71 -5.35
N VAL A 39 -4.10 0.92 -4.38
CA VAL A 39 -4.50 1.42 -3.07
C VAL A 39 -3.58 0.83 -2.03
N VAL A 40 -2.97 1.71 -1.23
CA VAL A 40 -2.10 1.32 -0.13
C VAL A 40 -2.79 1.60 1.21
N ARG A 41 -2.65 0.68 2.15
CA ARG A 41 -3.31 0.80 3.45
C ARG A 41 -2.42 1.59 4.42
N LEU A 42 -2.60 2.90 4.42
CA LEU A 42 -1.90 3.80 5.33
C LEU A 42 -2.75 4.07 6.58
N THR A 43 -2.12 4.61 7.62
CA THR A 43 -2.87 5.21 8.72
C THR A 43 -3.34 6.61 8.30
N PRO A 44 -4.34 7.20 8.98
CA PRO A 44 -4.77 8.56 8.67
C PRO A 44 -3.63 9.59 8.74
N ASP A 45 -2.74 9.48 9.71
CA ASP A 45 -1.60 10.39 9.83
C ASP A 45 -0.60 10.21 8.68
N GLN A 46 -0.32 8.96 8.30
CA GLN A 46 0.54 8.67 7.16
C GLN A 46 -0.07 9.20 5.87
N GLN A 47 -1.38 9.03 5.70
CA GLN A 47 -2.10 9.55 4.53
C GLN A 47 -1.97 11.07 4.46
N LYS A 48 -2.21 11.76 5.57
CA LYS A 48 -2.13 13.22 5.61
C LYS A 48 -0.75 13.72 5.18
N LEU A 49 0.30 13.15 5.74
CA LEU A 49 1.67 13.50 5.37
C LEU A 49 1.95 13.21 3.90
N THR A 50 1.50 12.05 3.43
CA THR A 50 1.70 11.63 2.04
C THR A 50 1.04 12.61 1.07
N LEU A 51 -0.19 13.05 1.38
CA LEU A 51 -0.90 14.02 0.53
C LEU A 51 -0.19 15.36 0.49
N GLU A 52 0.51 15.74 1.56
CA GLU A 52 1.28 16.99 1.59
C GLU A 52 2.54 16.91 0.75
N ILE A 53 3.26 15.78 0.79
CA ILE A 53 4.54 15.63 0.09
C ILE A 53 4.39 15.15 -1.35
N ALA A 54 3.29 14.49 -1.69
CA ALA A 54 3.05 13.93 -3.02
C ALA A 54 1.62 14.17 -3.50
N PRO A 55 1.21 15.47 -3.60
CA PRO A 55 -0.19 15.79 -3.92
C PRO A 55 -0.62 15.41 -5.34
N ASP A 56 0.33 15.28 -6.27
CA ASP A 56 0.02 14.94 -7.66
C ASP A 56 -0.08 13.44 -7.89
N GLU A 57 0.53 12.64 -7.01
CA GLU A 57 0.64 11.20 -7.17
C GLU A 57 -0.32 10.42 -6.27
N THR A 58 -0.99 11.09 -5.32
CA THR A 58 -1.82 10.42 -4.33
C THR A 58 -3.14 11.12 -4.09
N LEU A 59 -4.17 10.33 -3.75
CA LEU A 59 -5.50 10.82 -3.36
C LEU A 59 -6.09 9.87 -2.32
N PRO A 60 -6.90 10.38 -1.38
CA PRO A 60 -7.64 9.49 -0.49
C PRO A 60 -8.63 8.64 -1.28
N VAL A 61 -8.84 7.40 -0.86
CA VAL A 61 -9.95 6.60 -1.38
C VAL A 61 -11.26 7.28 -0.94
N PRO A 62 -12.26 7.42 -1.82
CA PRO A 62 -13.54 8.01 -1.42
C PRO A 62 -14.22 7.22 -0.30
N GLY A 63 -14.90 7.95 0.61
CA GLY A 63 -15.71 7.34 1.66
C GLY A 63 -14.93 6.89 2.87
N GLY A 64 -15.51 5.96 3.63
CA GLY A 64 -14.99 5.52 4.91
C GLY A 64 -13.60 4.87 4.85
N TRP A 65 -13.29 4.18 3.76
CA TRP A 65 -11.97 3.58 3.59
C TRP A 65 -10.88 4.67 3.57
N GLY A 66 -11.12 5.76 2.82
CA GLY A 66 -10.19 6.88 2.78
C GLY A 66 -10.08 7.59 4.11
N GLU A 67 -11.19 7.72 4.84
CA GLU A 67 -11.18 8.33 6.18
C GLU A 67 -10.32 7.52 7.16
N ARG A 68 -10.21 6.20 6.95
CA ARG A 68 -9.38 5.33 7.76
C ARG A 68 -7.94 5.20 7.26
N GLY A 69 -7.58 5.91 6.20
CA GLY A 69 -6.22 6.00 5.72
C GLY A 69 -5.94 5.35 4.37
N SER A 70 -6.87 4.59 3.80
CA SER A 70 -6.66 3.98 2.49
C SER A 70 -6.43 5.07 1.44
N THR A 71 -5.34 4.95 0.68
CA THR A 71 -4.84 6.00 -0.20
C THR A 71 -4.60 5.44 -1.59
N ARG A 72 -5.08 6.16 -2.61
CA ARG A 72 -4.75 5.86 -3.99
C ARG A 72 -3.35 6.36 -4.29
N LEU A 73 -2.54 5.49 -4.88
CA LEU A 73 -1.22 5.83 -5.39
C LEU A 73 -1.23 5.66 -6.90
N TYR A 74 -1.07 6.76 -7.62
CA TYR A 74 -0.97 6.73 -9.08
C TYR A 74 0.46 6.36 -9.43
N HIS A 75 0.73 5.06 -9.41
CA HIS A 75 2.08 4.51 -9.49
C HIS A 75 2.81 4.80 -10.81
N MET A 76 2.05 5.11 -11.87
CA MET A 76 2.66 5.51 -13.13
C MET A 76 3.27 6.92 -13.07
N LEU A 77 2.81 7.75 -12.13
CA LEU A 77 3.31 9.11 -11.93
C LEU A 77 4.37 9.19 -10.84
N ALA A 78 4.33 8.26 -9.90
CA ALA A 78 5.20 8.27 -8.73
C ALA A 78 6.58 7.70 -9.06
N SER A 79 7.61 8.20 -8.36
CA SER A 79 8.94 7.60 -8.44
C SER A 79 8.92 6.20 -7.83
N ASP A 80 9.90 5.37 -8.21
CA ASP A 80 10.05 4.04 -7.61
C ASP A 80 10.30 4.17 -6.11
N ALA A 81 11.09 5.15 -5.70
CA ALA A 81 11.39 5.37 -4.28
C ALA A 81 10.13 5.67 -3.48
N LEU A 82 9.26 6.55 -3.97
CA LEU A 82 8.00 6.87 -3.30
C LEU A 82 7.08 5.66 -3.25
N THR A 83 6.93 4.97 -4.38
CA THR A 83 6.09 3.78 -4.49
C THR A 83 6.52 2.72 -3.49
N GLU A 84 7.81 2.40 -3.46
CA GLU A 84 8.34 1.37 -2.56
C GLU A 84 8.19 1.77 -1.09
N GLU A 85 8.40 3.04 -0.77
CA GLU A 85 8.20 3.53 0.60
C GLU A 85 6.75 3.34 1.05
N LEU A 86 5.78 3.72 0.22
CA LEU A 86 4.37 3.62 0.59
C LEU A 86 3.91 2.17 0.69
N VAL A 87 4.37 1.31 -0.21
CA VAL A 87 4.05 -0.12 -0.15
C VAL A 87 4.65 -0.75 1.11
N ARG A 88 5.88 -0.38 1.46
CA ARG A 88 6.54 -0.87 2.69
C ARG A 88 5.79 -0.42 3.94
N LYS A 89 5.36 0.85 3.98
CA LYS A 89 4.55 1.36 5.10
C LYS A 89 3.24 0.59 5.23
N ALA A 90 2.56 0.34 4.12
CA ALA A 90 1.31 -0.42 4.11
C ALA A 90 1.53 -1.83 4.65
N TRP A 91 2.60 -2.50 4.24
CA TRP A 91 2.96 -3.82 4.76
C TRP A 91 3.18 -3.76 6.28
N LEU A 92 3.96 -2.77 6.75
CA LEU A 92 4.23 -2.61 8.19
C LEU A 92 2.95 -2.38 9.00
N ASN A 93 1.95 -1.70 8.42
CA ASN A 93 0.71 -1.41 9.11
C ASN A 93 -0.14 -2.66 9.35
N VAL A 94 -0.03 -3.68 8.53
CA VAL A 94 -0.86 -4.90 8.64
C VAL A 94 -0.06 -6.12 9.10
N ALA A 95 1.25 -6.14 8.92
CA ALA A 95 2.08 -7.28 9.31
C ALA A 95 2.21 -7.35 10.83
N PRO A 96 2.23 -8.57 11.42
CA PRO A 96 2.52 -8.71 12.85
C PRO A 96 3.90 -8.12 13.17
N LYS A 97 4.01 -7.54 14.36
CA LYS A 97 5.27 -6.93 14.78
C LYS A 97 6.46 -7.90 14.76
N SER A 98 6.19 -9.18 14.97
CA SER A 98 7.23 -10.21 14.91
C SER A 98 7.92 -10.32 13.55
N LEU A 99 7.27 -9.82 12.48
CA LEU A 99 7.83 -9.84 11.14
C LEU A 99 8.56 -8.54 10.77
N HIS A 100 8.38 -7.46 11.56
CA HIS A 100 8.92 -6.14 11.20
C HIS A 100 10.44 -6.13 11.07
N GLY A 101 11.13 -6.88 11.92
CA GLY A 101 12.59 -6.98 11.88
C GLY A 101 13.14 -7.60 10.59
N LEU A 102 12.32 -8.34 9.87
CA LEU A 102 12.74 -8.98 8.62
C LEU A 102 12.94 -7.97 7.50
N LEU A 103 12.31 -6.78 7.58
CA LEU A 103 12.51 -5.72 6.60
C LEU A 103 13.87 -5.05 6.71
N ASP A 104 14.42 -5.00 7.90
CA ASP A 104 15.67 -4.29 8.18
C ASP A 104 16.89 -5.20 7.98
N GLY A 105 16.63 -6.47 7.74
CA GLY A 105 17.67 -7.48 7.62
C GLY A 105 18.29 -7.65 6.25
#